data_8a190ccc87c12134bc3d18510482898c
#
_entry.id   8a190ccc87c12134bc3d18510482898c
#
_cell.length_a   1.000
_cell.length_b   1.000
_cell.length_c   1.000
_cell.angle_alpha   90.00
_cell.angle_beta   90.00
_cell.angle_gamma   90.00
#
_symmetry.space_group_name_H-M   'P 1'
#
loop_
_entity.id
_entity.type
_entity.pdbx_description
1 polymer ?
#
loop_
_entity_poly.entity_id
_entity_poly.type
_entity_poly.pdbx_seq_one_letter_code
_entity_poly.pdbx_strand_id
1 'polypeptide(L)'
;FTLNNNVRIPKIGFGTYKAAENGDESVIKEAIRQGYTLFDTASFYENEAIVGSAVKKSGLPRDHFFLTSKLWKTQMGYQNTLQAFNDSCKQLKTDYLDLYLIHWPRPDLICDWKKIVVETWKALEELYDEKKVRAIGVSNFLPHHLDVILNSCKIMPAVDQIEFHPGYTQTETVNFCRSLRIQVEAWSPIGRARLLDNPLLKEIAAKYNKSVPQ
;
A
#
# COMPACT_ATOMS: atom_id res chain seq x y z
N PHE A 1 7.43 -5.71 10.87
CA PHE A 1 6.38 -5.33 11.84
C PHE A 1 5.30 -6.40 11.91
N THR A 2 4.55 -6.43 13.00
CA THR A 2 3.36 -7.27 13.15
C THR A 2 2.14 -6.36 13.15
N LEU A 3 1.22 -6.59 12.22
CA LEU A 3 -0.03 -5.84 12.10
C LEU A 3 -1.01 -6.22 13.24
N ASN A 4 -2.08 -5.44 13.41
CA ASN A 4 -3.10 -5.68 14.45
C ASN A 4 -3.85 -7.02 14.29
N ASN A 5 -3.79 -7.63 13.13
CA ASN A 5 -4.34 -8.96 12.81
C ASN A 5 -3.29 -10.09 12.79
N ASN A 6 -2.10 -9.85 13.38
CA ASN A 6 -0.97 -10.77 13.46
C ASN A 6 -0.25 -11.10 12.14
N VAL A 7 -0.60 -10.47 11.04
CA VAL A 7 0.15 -10.60 9.78
C VAL A 7 1.50 -9.89 9.92
N ARG A 8 2.58 -10.53 9.48
CA ARG A 8 3.91 -9.91 9.43
C ARG A 8 4.09 -9.18 8.12
N ILE A 9 4.41 -7.88 8.20
CA ILE A 9 4.75 -7.04 7.06
C ILE A 9 6.26 -6.72 7.07
N PRO A 10 6.97 -6.82 5.94
CA PRO A 10 8.36 -6.38 5.83
C PRO A 10 8.51 -4.89 6.20
N LYS A 11 9.66 -4.52 6.77
CA LYS A 11 9.92 -3.14 7.21
C LYS A 11 10.17 -2.19 6.04
N ILE A 12 10.68 -2.72 4.94
CA ILE A 12 11.03 -1.98 3.73
C ILE A 12 10.36 -2.68 2.56
N GLY A 13 9.70 -1.90 1.71
CA GLY A 13 9.07 -2.34 0.49
C GLY A 13 9.59 -1.58 -0.72
N PHE A 14 9.38 -2.15 -1.89
CA PHE A 14 9.66 -1.53 -3.17
C PHE A 14 8.35 -0.99 -3.77
N GLY A 15 8.22 0.34 -3.82
CA GLY A 15 7.10 1.02 -4.47
C GLY A 15 7.27 1.03 -5.98
N THR A 16 6.24 0.60 -6.71
CA THR A 16 6.33 0.43 -8.17
C THR A 16 5.78 1.59 -8.98
N TYR A 17 5.27 2.65 -8.34
CA TYR A 17 4.77 3.82 -9.05
C TYR A 17 5.86 4.43 -9.94
N LYS A 18 5.62 4.46 -11.25
CA LYS A 18 6.59 4.88 -12.28
C LYS A 18 7.89 4.06 -12.35
N ALA A 19 7.95 2.91 -11.70
CA ALA A 19 9.17 2.08 -11.68
C ALA A 19 9.28 1.11 -12.87
N ALA A 20 8.20 0.90 -13.62
CA ALA A 20 8.14 -0.05 -14.72
C ALA A 20 7.42 0.57 -15.93
N GLU A 21 7.91 1.74 -16.36
CA GLU A 21 7.37 2.40 -17.56
C GLU A 21 7.69 1.57 -18.82
N ASN A 22 6.81 1.64 -19.83
CA ASN A 22 6.95 0.95 -21.11
C ASN A 22 7.10 -0.60 -21.04
N GLY A 23 6.61 -1.22 -19.97
CA GLY A 23 6.63 -2.68 -19.86
C GLY A 23 7.96 -3.29 -19.43
N ASP A 24 8.93 -2.47 -19.02
CA ASP A 24 10.23 -2.97 -18.56
C ASP A 24 10.16 -3.52 -17.13
N GLU A 25 10.36 -4.83 -16.99
CA GLU A 25 10.43 -5.52 -15.70
C GLU A 25 11.83 -5.51 -15.06
N SER A 26 12.83 -4.92 -15.68
CA SER A 26 14.23 -4.98 -15.22
C SER A 26 14.41 -4.42 -13.81
N VAL A 27 13.75 -3.31 -13.50
CA VAL A 27 13.80 -2.65 -12.18
C VAL A 27 13.18 -3.53 -11.10
N ILE A 28 12.06 -4.20 -11.39
CA ILE A 28 11.40 -5.12 -10.45
C ILE A 28 12.29 -6.36 -10.21
N LYS A 29 12.86 -6.93 -11.26
CA LYS A 29 13.79 -8.07 -11.16
C LYS A 29 15.02 -7.71 -10.35
N GLU A 30 15.57 -6.52 -10.55
CA GLU A 30 16.71 -6.04 -9.77
C GLU A 30 16.34 -5.87 -8.29
N ALA A 31 15.17 -5.32 -7.98
CA ALA A 31 14.70 -5.23 -6.60
C ALA A 31 14.57 -6.62 -5.95
N ILE A 32 14.04 -7.63 -6.67
CA ILE A 32 14.00 -9.02 -6.19
C ILE A 32 15.42 -9.54 -5.94
N ARG A 33 16.36 -9.32 -6.86
CA ARG A 33 17.77 -9.74 -6.71
C ARG A 33 18.44 -9.08 -5.49
N GLN A 34 18.07 -7.85 -5.15
CA GLN A 34 18.57 -7.12 -3.97
C GLN A 34 17.86 -7.55 -2.66
N GLY A 35 16.93 -8.51 -2.72
CA GLY A 35 16.27 -9.08 -1.55
C GLY A 35 15.02 -8.34 -1.09
N TYR A 36 14.45 -7.47 -1.93
CA TYR A 36 13.11 -6.94 -1.63
C TYR A 36 12.07 -8.04 -1.73
N THR A 37 11.26 -8.16 -0.71
CA THR A 37 10.15 -9.13 -0.65
C THR A 37 8.79 -8.46 -0.66
N LEU A 38 8.66 -7.21 -0.22
CA LEU A 38 7.44 -6.42 -0.32
C LEU A 38 7.45 -5.59 -1.60
N PHE A 39 6.43 -5.78 -2.43
CA PHE A 39 6.16 -4.97 -3.62
C PHE A 39 4.82 -4.29 -3.48
N ASP A 40 4.85 -2.95 -3.54
CA ASP A 40 3.67 -2.09 -3.46
C ASP A 40 3.32 -1.57 -4.86
N THR A 41 2.16 -1.97 -5.35
CA THR A 41 1.57 -1.50 -6.60
C THR A 41 0.15 -0.97 -6.38
N ALA A 42 -0.56 -0.67 -7.45
CA ALA A 42 -1.96 -0.26 -7.45
C ALA A 42 -2.57 -0.43 -8.85
N SER A 43 -3.87 -0.64 -8.95
CA SER A 43 -4.57 -0.64 -10.24
C SER A 43 -4.33 0.63 -11.05
N PHE A 44 -4.26 1.80 -10.36
CA PHE A 44 -3.96 3.09 -10.98
C PHE A 44 -2.56 3.19 -11.61
N TYR A 45 -1.59 2.37 -11.19
CA TYR A 45 -0.22 2.44 -11.72
C TYR A 45 -0.08 1.75 -13.08
N GLU A 46 -1.09 0.98 -13.48
CA GLU A 46 -1.15 0.25 -14.76
C GLU A 46 0.04 -0.70 -14.98
N ASN A 47 0.70 -1.12 -13.90
CA ASN A 47 1.89 -1.96 -13.95
C ASN A 47 1.78 -3.28 -13.16
N GLU A 48 0.61 -3.62 -12.63
CA GLU A 48 0.38 -4.86 -11.88
C GLU A 48 0.80 -6.11 -12.68
N ALA A 49 0.53 -6.13 -13.99
CA ALA A 49 0.92 -7.25 -14.87
C ALA A 49 2.45 -7.42 -14.96
N ILE A 50 3.18 -6.32 -14.92
CA ILE A 50 4.65 -6.31 -14.95
C ILE A 50 5.19 -6.86 -13.63
N VAL A 51 4.66 -6.38 -12.50
CA VAL A 51 5.00 -6.88 -11.16
C VAL A 51 4.72 -8.38 -11.06
N GLY A 52 3.52 -8.83 -11.43
CA GLY A 52 3.14 -10.24 -11.42
C GLY A 52 4.02 -11.11 -12.32
N SER A 53 4.40 -10.59 -13.49
CA SER A 53 5.32 -11.28 -14.40
C SER A 53 6.72 -11.43 -13.78
N ALA A 54 7.28 -10.37 -13.21
CA ALA A 54 8.60 -10.38 -12.58
C ALA A 54 8.64 -11.33 -11.38
N VAL A 55 7.62 -11.28 -10.51
CA VAL A 55 7.46 -12.19 -9.38
C VAL A 55 7.41 -13.64 -9.85
N LYS A 56 6.58 -13.97 -10.84
CA LYS A 56 6.47 -15.34 -11.38
C LYS A 56 7.77 -15.82 -12.01
N LYS A 57 8.47 -14.96 -12.74
CA LYS A 57 9.75 -15.28 -13.41
C LYS A 57 10.94 -15.39 -12.45
N SER A 58 10.80 -14.93 -11.20
CA SER A 58 11.85 -15.07 -10.19
C SER A 58 12.14 -16.52 -9.80
N GLY A 59 11.16 -17.42 -10.01
CA GLY A 59 11.24 -18.81 -9.59
C GLY A 59 11.06 -19.04 -8.10
N LEU A 60 10.87 -17.95 -7.32
CA LEU A 60 10.62 -18.04 -5.88
C LEU A 60 9.14 -18.32 -5.61
N PRO A 61 8.78 -19.00 -4.50
CA PRO A 61 7.39 -19.29 -4.18
C PRO A 61 6.62 -17.99 -3.89
N ARG A 62 5.30 -17.99 -4.14
CA ARG A 62 4.42 -16.80 -3.98
C ARG A 62 4.45 -16.24 -2.55
N ASP A 63 4.51 -17.08 -1.55
CA ASP A 63 4.56 -16.72 -0.12
C ASP A 63 5.90 -16.15 0.34
N HIS A 64 6.95 -16.21 -0.52
CA HIS A 64 8.18 -15.44 -0.33
C HIS A 64 7.94 -13.93 -0.45
N PHE A 65 6.90 -13.53 -1.19
CA PHE A 65 6.59 -12.14 -1.48
C PHE A 65 5.39 -11.65 -0.68
N PHE A 66 5.47 -10.40 -0.26
CA PHE A 66 4.37 -9.64 0.29
C PHE A 66 3.89 -8.67 -0.80
N LEU A 67 2.74 -8.95 -1.42
CA LEU A 67 2.19 -8.13 -2.49
C LEU A 67 1.09 -7.23 -1.95
N THR A 68 1.28 -5.92 -2.12
CA THR A 68 0.27 -4.89 -1.85
C THR A 68 -0.27 -4.36 -3.16
N SER A 69 -1.58 -4.28 -3.29
CA SER A 69 -2.25 -3.49 -4.32
C SER A 69 -3.33 -2.59 -3.73
N LYS A 70 -3.86 -1.68 -4.54
CA LYS A 70 -4.79 -0.65 -4.08
C LYS A 70 -5.94 -0.46 -5.07
N LEU A 71 -7.14 -0.36 -4.52
CA LEU A 71 -8.36 -0.02 -5.23
C LEU A 71 -8.35 1.46 -5.61
N TRP A 72 -8.46 1.76 -6.89
CA TRP A 72 -8.56 3.15 -7.31
C TRP A 72 -9.95 3.74 -7.00
N LYS A 73 -10.01 5.03 -6.78
CA LYS A 73 -11.21 5.76 -6.34
C LYS A 73 -12.42 5.63 -7.28
N THR A 74 -12.22 5.44 -8.59
CA THR A 74 -13.31 5.22 -9.55
C THR A 74 -13.91 3.81 -9.48
N GLN A 75 -13.27 2.89 -8.76
CA GLN A 75 -13.67 1.50 -8.59
C GLN A 75 -14.31 1.25 -7.22
N MET A 76 -14.56 2.30 -6.43
CA MET A 76 -15.18 2.19 -5.10
C MET A 76 -16.66 1.77 -5.18
N GLY A 77 -17.17 1.21 -4.08
CA GLY A 77 -18.48 0.59 -3.96
C GLY A 77 -18.36 -0.92 -3.91
N TYR A 78 -19.33 -1.60 -3.26
CA TYR A 78 -19.20 -3.01 -2.90
C TYR A 78 -18.88 -3.92 -4.10
N GLN A 79 -19.74 -3.96 -5.13
CA GLN A 79 -19.55 -4.85 -6.29
C GLN A 79 -18.33 -4.47 -7.13
N ASN A 80 -18.10 -3.16 -7.32
CA ASN A 80 -16.95 -2.68 -8.06
C ASN A 80 -15.64 -3.05 -7.37
N THR A 81 -15.60 -3.03 -6.04
CA THR A 81 -14.42 -3.42 -5.26
C THR A 81 -14.07 -4.89 -5.44
N LEU A 82 -15.08 -5.78 -5.38
CA LEU A 82 -14.88 -7.22 -5.62
C LEU A 82 -14.36 -7.48 -7.05
N GLN A 83 -14.92 -6.79 -8.04
CA GLN A 83 -14.46 -6.90 -9.42
C GLN A 83 -13.02 -6.39 -9.58
N ALA A 84 -12.71 -5.21 -9.05
CA ALA A 84 -11.38 -4.62 -9.13
C ALA A 84 -10.31 -5.49 -8.42
N PHE A 85 -10.64 -6.13 -7.31
CA PHE A 85 -9.77 -7.09 -6.66
C PHE A 85 -9.46 -8.29 -7.58
N ASN A 86 -10.48 -8.87 -8.21
CA ASN A 86 -10.30 -9.98 -9.14
C ASN A 86 -9.44 -9.59 -10.33
N ASP A 87 -9.62 -8.38 -10.86
CA ASP A 87 -8.80 -7.85 -11.96
C ASP A 87 -7.34 -7.65 -11.52
N SER A 88 -7.10 -7.10 -10.34
CA SER A 88 -5.75 -6.97 -9.76
C SER A 88 -5.08 -8.33 -9.58
N CYS A 89 -5.77 -9.31 -9.02
CA CYS A 89 -5.24 -10.67 -8.87
C CYS A 89 -4.88 -11.30 -10.22
N LYS A 90 -5.74 -11.13 -11.23
CA LYS A 90 -5.48 -11.60 -12.60
C LYS A 90 -4.23 -10.96 -13.18
N GLN A 91 -4.06 -9.64 -13.06
CA GLN A 91 -2.89 -8.92 -13.51
C GLN A 91 -1.63 -9.38 -12.76
N LEU A 92 -1.70 -9.48 -11.44
CA LEU A 92 -0.59 -9.92 -10.59
C LEU A 92 -0.31 -11.43 -10.68
N LYS A 93 -1.15 -12.20 -11.40
CA LYS A 93 -1.02 -13.67 -11.57
C LYS A 93 -0.96 -14.41 -10.23
N THR A 94 -1.85 -14.05 -9.33
CA THR A 94 -1.94 -14.60 -7.97
C THR A 94 -3.41 -14.79 -7.57
N ASP A 95 -3.67 -15.70 -6.63
CA ASP A 95 -5.01 -15.98 -6.12
C ASP A 95 -5.33 -15.17 -4.86
N TYR A 96 -4.33 -14.49 -4.28
CA TYR A 96 -4.49 -13.70 -3.07
C TYR A 96 -3.54 -12.50 -3.04
N LEU A 97 -3.88 -11.51 -2.20
CA LEU A 97 -2.98 -10.41 -1.86
C LEU A 97 -2.61 -10.46 -0.38
N ASP A 98 -1.42 -9.98 -0.04
CA ASP A 98 -1.00 -9.86 1.35
C ASP A 98 -1.62 -8.62 2.00
N LEU A 99 -1.77 -7.53 1.24
CA LEU A 99 -2.43 -6.30 1.68
C LEU A 99 -3.21 -5.69 0.52
N TYR A 100 -4.47 -5.32 0.78
CA TYR A 100 -5.28 -4.58 -0.19
C TYR A 100 -5.80 -3.30 0.44
N LEU A 101 -5.57 -2.16 -0.22
CA LEU A 101 -5.85 -0.84 0.32
C LEU A 101 -6.90 -0.09 -0.49
N ILE A 102 -7.73 0.71 0.17
CA ILE A 102 -8.44 1.81 -0.49
C ILE A 102 -7.40 2.91 -0.76
N HIS A 103 -7.16 3.25 -2.03
CA HIS A 103 -6.06 4.14 -2.43
C HIS A 103 -6.24 5.59 -1.98
N TRP A 104 -7.49 6.08 -2.00
CA TRP A 104 -7.89 7.42 -1.57
C TRP A 104 -9.28 7.38 -0.92
N PRO A 105 -9.55 8.23 0.08
CA PRO A 105 -10.81 8.16 0.85
C PRO A 105 -12.04 8.59 0.06
N ARG A 106 -11.87 9.39 -0.99
CA ARG A 106 -13.00 9.99 -1.69
C ARG A 106 -12.92 9.75 -3.19
N PRO A 107 -13.99 9.22 -3.80
CA PRO A 107 -14.14 9.27 -5.25
C PRO A 107 -14.31 10.72 -5.70
N ASP A 108 -13.86 11.04 -6.92
CA ASP A 108 -14.09 12.36 -7.48
C ASP A 108 -15.58 12.57 -7.73
N LEU A 109 -16.07 13.79 -7.54
CA LEU A 109 -17.41 14.25 -7.95
C LEU A 109 -18.63 13.57 -7.27
N ILE A 110 -18.47 12.76 -6.23
CA ILE A 110 -19.60 12.10 -5.58
C ILE A 110 -19.90 12.79 -4.23
N CYS A 111 -21.17 13.18 -4.04
CA CYS A 111 -21.61 13.88 -2.83
C CYS A 111 -21.61 13.01 -1.58
N ASP A 112 -22.01 11.73 -1.68
CA ASP A 112 -22.08 10.81 -0.53
C ASP A 112 -20.89 9.84 -0.46
N TRP A 113 -19.70 10.40 -0.36
CA TRP A 113 -18.46 9.63 -0.28
C TRP A 113 -18.43 8.70 0.95
N LYS A 114 -19.07 9.08 2.08
CA LYS A 114 -19.07 8.29 3.31
C LYS A 114 -19.76 6.94 3.11
N LYS A 115 -20.93 6.94 2.45
CA LYS A 115 -21.66 5.72 2.14
C LYS A 115 -20.81 4.81 1.25
N ILE A 116 -20.19 5.37 0.22
CA ILE A 116 -19.38 4.59 -0.73
C ILE A 116 -18.14 4.00 -0.06
N VAL A 117 -17.45 4.75 0.83
CA VAL A 117 -16.33 4.22 1.61
C VAL A 117 -16.78 3.05 2.47
N VAL A 118 -17.92 3.14 3.15
CA VAL A 118 -18.45 2.05 3.99
C VAL A 118 -18.79 0.82 3.13
N GLU A 119 -19.41 0.99 1.97
CA GLU A 119 -19.71 -0.11 1.05
C GLU A 119 -18.43 -0.76 0.51
N THR A 120 -17.44 0.06 0.18
CA THR A 120 -16.11 -0.41 -0.22
C THR A 120 -15.44 -1.21 0.89
N TRP A 121 -15.49 -0.71 2.13
CA TRP A 121 -14.89 -1.39 3.27
C TRP A 121 -15.55 -2.75 3.54
N LYS A 122 -16.86 -2.85 3.44
CA LYS A 122 -17.59 -4.13 3.56
C LYS A 122 -17.13 -5.16 2.53
N ALA A 123 -16.82 -4.74 1.31
CA ALA A 123 -16.28 -5.65 0.30
C ALA A 123 -14.85 -6.11 0.66
N LEU A 124 -14.03 -5.23 1.24
CA LEU A 124 -12.71 -5.63 1.74
C LEU A 124 -12.82 -6.61 2.91
N GLU A 125 -13.78 -6.42 3.81
CA GLU A 125 -14.07 -7.35 4.91
C GLU A 125 -14.46 -8.73 4.39
N GLU A 126 -15.30 -8.80 3.35
CA GLU A 126 -15.66 -10.08 2.70
C GLU A 126 -14.44 -10.77 2.11
N LEU A 127 -13.60 -10.04 1.36
CA LEU A 127 -12.35 -10.58 0.79
C LEU A 127 -11.41 -11.11 1.88
N TYR A 128 -11.39 -10.45 3.04
CA TYR A 128 -10.61 -10.90 4.20
C TYR A 128 -11.19 -12.17 4.82
N ASP A 129 -12.51 -12.23 5.03
CA ASP A 129 -13.19 -13.40 5.59
C ASP A 129 -13.04 -14.63 4.66
N GLU A 130 -13.07 -14.41 3.35
CA GLU A 130 -12.80 -15.43 2.32
C GLU A 130 -11.32 -15.81 2.19
N LYS A 131 -10.44 -15.18 2.98
CA LYS A 131 -8.97 -15.37 2.94
C LYS A 131 -8.33 -15.06 1.59
N LYS A 132 -8.98 -14.25 0.76
CA LYS A 132 -8.44 -13.72 -0.49
C LYS A 132 -7.43 -12.60 -0.26
N VAL A 133 -7.53 -11.93 0.90
CA VAL A 133 -6.53 -10.97 1.36
C VAL A 133 -6.09 -11.32 2.79
N ARG A 134 -4.80 -11.15 3.10
CA ARG A 134 -4.26 -11.43 4.44
C ARG A 134 -4.45 -10.25 5.39
N ALA A 135 -4.45 -9.02 4.86
CA ALA A 135 -4.71 -7.80 5.60
C ALA A 135 -5.42 -6.78 4.69
N ILE A 136 -6.27 -5.96 5.29
CA ILE A 136 -6.97 -4.88 4.63
C ILE A 136 -6.64 -3.55 5.28
N GLY A 137 -6.62 -2.49 4.50
CA GLY A 137 -6.25 -1.17 5.00
C GLY A 137 -6.66 -0.06 4.06
N VAL A 138 -6.12 1.10 4.33
CA VAL A 138 -6.41 2.34 3.61
C VAL A 138 -5.13 3.06 3.22
N SER A 139 -5.26 4.05 2.34
CA SER A 139 -4.18 4.94 1.99
C SER A 139 -4.70 6.37 1.89
N ASN A 140 -3.90 7.34 2.38
CA ASN A 140 -4.24 8.76 2.38
C ASN A 140 -5.48 9.14 3.22
N PHE A 141 -5.78 8.34 4.24
CA PHE A 141 -6.86 8.65 5.17
C PHE A 141 -6.38 9.55 6.30
N LEU A 142 -7.09 10.63 6.54
CA LEU A 142 -6.95 11.48 7.71
C LEU A 142 -7.90 10.96 8.83
N PRO A 143 -7.74 11.40 10.10
CA PRO A 143 -8.59 10.93 11.19
C PRO A 143 -10.10 10.94 10.88
N HIS A 144 -10.62 12.03 10.33
CA HIS A 144 -12.03 12.14 9.98
C HIS A 144 -12.49 11.21 8.83
N HIS A 145 -11.57 10.74 8.00
CA HIS A 145 -11.85 9.70 6.99
C HIS A 145 -11.89 8.32 7.66
N LEU A 146 -10.94 8.04 8.55
CA LEU A 146 -10.89 6.79 9.31
C LEU A 146 -12.14 6.62 10.17
N ASP A 147 -12.62 7.69 10.84
CA ASP A 147 -13.83 7.65 11.66
C ASP A 147 -15.04 7.11 10.90
N VAL A 148 -15.16 7.37 9.59
CA VAL A 148 -16.27 6.85 8.77
C VAL A 148 -16.25 5.32 8.71
N ILE A 149 -15.05 4.72 8.57
CA ILE A 149 -14.90 3.26 8.58
C ILE A 149 -15.09 2.72 9.99
N LEU A 150 -14.42 3.32 10.98
CA LEU A 150 -14.40 2.87 12.37
C LEU A 150 -15.77 2.78 13.02
N ASN A 151 -16.69 3.66 12.62
CA ASN A 151 -18.08 3.64 13.11
C ASN A 151 -18.92 2.47 12.58
N SER A 152 -18.45 1.72 11.60
CA SER A 152 -19.23 0.68 10.93
C SER A 152 -18.46 -0.62 10.65
N CYS A 153 -17.14 -0.63 10.79
CA CYS A 153 -16.31 -1.79 10.45
C CYS A 153 -16.48 -2.92 11.49
N LYS A 154 -16.38 -4.16 11.00
CA LYS A 154 -16.20 -5.36 11.82
C LYS A 154 -14.72 -5.69 11.98
N ILE A 155 -13.93 -5.39 10.94
CA ILE A 155 -12.49 -5.62 10.86
C ILE A 155 -11.80 -4.26 10.79
N MET A 156 -10.93 -4.00 11.74
CA MET A 156 -10.16 -2.75 11.80
C MET A 156 -9.16 -2.66 10.64
N PRO A 157 -8.92 -1.47 10.06
CA PRO A 157 -7.80 -1.28 9.15
C PRO A 157 -6.48 -1.73 9.80
N ALA A 158 -5.71 -2.54 9.07
CA ALA A 158 -4.41 -2.99 9.55
C ALA A 158 -3.31 -1.97 9.24
N VAL A 159 -3.46 -1.24 8.15
CA VAL A 159 -2.49 -0.26 7.64
C VAL A 159 -3.21 1.02 7.20
N ASP A 160 -2.57 2.16 7.45
CA ASP A 160 -2.83 3.41 6.72
C ASP A 160 -1.53 3.84 6.04
N GLN A 161 -1.50 3.78 4.70
CA GLN A 161 -0.33 4.16 3.91
C GLN A 161 -0.43 5.63 3.52
N ILE A 162 0.42 6.48 4.10
CA ILE A 162 0.37 7.94 3.93
C ILE A 162 1.68 8.52 3.38
N GLU A 163 1.63 9.71 2.78
CA GLU A 163 2.86 10.46 2.52
C GLU A 163 3.56 10.74 3.84
N PHE A 164 4.78 10.24 3.96
CA PHE A 164 5.54 10.46 5.18
C PHE A 164 7.03 10.52 4.86
N HIS A 165 7.65 11.65 5.15
CA HIS A 165 9.08 11.89 4.92
C HIS A 165 9.59 13.02 5.81
N PRO A 166 10.91 13.24 5.94
CA PRO A 166 11.46 14.39 6.62
C PRO A 166 10.84 15.69 6.13
N GLY A 167 10.30 16.51 7.05
CA GLY A 167 9.59 17.74 6.75
C GLY A 167 8.08 17.58 6.47
N TYR A 168 7.56 16.35 6.37
CA TYR A 168 6.12 16.07 6.26
C TYR A 168 5.75 14.82 7.08
N THR A 169 5.52 15.00 8.36
CA THR A 169 5.38 13.88 9.33
C THR A 169 3.95 13.54 9.71
N GLN A 170 2.96 14.33 9.28
CA GLN A 170 1.52 14.10 9.53
C GLN A 170 1.22 13.65 10.98
N THR A 171 1.79 14.35 11.95
CA THR A 171 1.83 13.94 13.37
C THR A 171 0.45 13.58 13.94
N GLU A 172 -0.59 14.32 13.56
CA GLU A 172 -1.96 14.06 14.00
C GLU A 172 -2.45 12.69 13.51
N THR A 173 -2.34 12.42 12.20
CA THR A 173 -2.74 11.15 11.59
C THR A 173 -1.94 9.98 12.16
N VAL A 174 -0.62 10.16 12.31
CA VAL A 174 0.26 9.12 12.88
C VAL A 174 -0.14 8.79 14.33
N ASN A 175 -0.39 9.80 15.15
CA ASN A 175 -0.80 9.58 16.54
C ASN A 175 -2.18 8.92 16.62
N PHE A 176 -3.11 9.32 15.77
CA PHE A 176 -4.43 8.70 15.67
C PHE A 176 -4.33 7.23 15.29
N CYS A 177 -3.61 6.90 14.22
CA CYS A 177 -3.38 5.52 13.81
C CYS A 177 -2.70 4.69 14.90
N ARG A 178 -1.68 5.24 15.57
CA ARG A 178 -0.97 4.57 16.66
C ARG A 178 -1.90 4.24 17.83
N SER A 179 -2.80 5.16 18.22
CA SER A 179 -3.75 4.93 19.32
C SER A 179 -4.70 3.76 19.05
N LEU A 180 -4.95 3.47 17.77
CA LEU A 180 -5.82 2.39 17.30
C LEU A 180 -5.05 1.13 16.86
N ARG A 181 -3.74 1.11 17.01
CA ARG A 181 -2.85 0.03 16.52
C ARG A 181 -2.95 -0.20 15.01
N ILE A 182 -3.26 0.87 14.25
CA ILE A 182 -3.17 0.87 12.78
C ILE A 182 -1.72 1.17 12.42
N GLN A 183 -1.08 0.30 11.63
CA GLN A 183 0.30 0.49 11.21
C GLN A 183 0.36 1.59 10.15
N VAL A 184 1.15 2.63 10.42
CA VAL A 184 1.47 3.63 9.38
C VAL A 184 2.55 3.07 8.47
N GLU A 185 2.32 3.13 7.16
CA GLU A 185 3.28 2.84 6.11
C GLU A 185 3.58 4.12 5.33
N ALA A 186 4.86 4.39 5.05
CA ALA A 186 5.27 5.62 4.37
C ALA A 186 5.36 5.43 2.86
N TRP A 187 4.56 6.17 2.08
CA TRP A 187 4.88 6.33 0.67
C TRP A 187 5.73 7.59 0.45
N SER A 188 6.59 7.55 -0.57
CA SER A 188 7.60 8.59 -0.87
C SER A 188 8.50 8.97 0.33
N PRO A 189 9.10 8.02 1.06
CA PRO A 189 9.86 8.30 2.29
C PRO A 189 11.08 9.19 2.09
N ILE A 190 11.56 9.35 0.85
CA ILE A 190 12.63 10.25 0.45
C ILE A 190 12.11 11.43 -0.42
N GLY A 191 10.82 11.78 -0.29
CA GLY A 191 10.20 12.89 -1.00
C GLY A 191 10.30 12.81 -2.53
N ARG A 192 10.21 11.60 -3.11
CA ARG A 192 10.42 11.36 -4.55
C ARG A 192 11.77 11.89 -5.03
N ALA A 193 12.83 11.51 -4.32
CA ALA A 193 14.22 11.94 -4.54
C ALA A 193 14.54 13.43 -4.26
N ARG A 194 13.54 14.28 -3.97
CA ARG A 194 13.78 15.72 -3.67
C ARG A 194 14.63 15.94 -2.42
N LEU A 195 14.67 14.95 -1.53
CA LEU A 195 15.40 15.02 -0.26
C LEU A 195 16.84 14.50 -0.35
N LEU A 196 17.25 13.91 -1.47
CA LEU A 196 18.59 13.31 -1.60
C LEU A 196 19.72 14.34 -1.45
N ASP A 197 19.46 15.58 -1.87
CA ASP A 197 20.44 16.68 -1.80
C ASP A 197 20.26 17.61 -0.59
N ASN A 198 19.34 17.26 0.33
CA ASN A 198 19.13 18.06 1.53
C ASN A 198 20.39 18.07 2.41
N PRO A 199 20.96 19.27 2.74
CA PRO A 199 22.22 19.37 3.49
C PRO A 199 22.18 18.70 4.86
N LEU A 200 21.07 18.85 5.61
CA LEU A 200 20.89 18.25 6.93
C LEU A 200 20.87 16.72 6.84
N LEU A 201 20.16 16.17 5.85
CA LEU A 201 20.11 14.72 5.68
C LEU A 201 21.47 14.16 5.24
N LYS A 202 22.23 14.88 4.40
CA LYS A 202 23.61 14.50 4.05
C LYS A 202 24.54 14.50 5.26
N GLU A 203 24.43 15.53 6.13
CA GLU A 203 25.19 15.59 7.37
C GLU A 203 24.89 14.40 8.30
N ILE A 204 23.59 14.08 8.48
CA ILE A 204 23.18 12.92 9.29
C ILE A 204 23.70 11.63 8.67
N ALA A 205 23.53 11.42 7.38
CA ALA A 205 24.00 10.25 6.68
C ALA A 205 25.51 10.03 6.83
N ALA A 206 26.30 11.10 6.71
CA ALA A 206 27.75 11.07 6.89
C ALA A 206 28.16 10.61 8.31
N LYS A 207 27.45 11.05 9.35
CA LYS A 207 27.69 10.61 10.76
C LYS A 207 27.58 9.10 10.93
N TYR A 208 26.73 8.45 10.14
CA TYR A 208 26.52 7.01 10.21
C TYR A 208 27.22 6.22 9.08
N ASN A 209 28.03 6.90 8.26
CA ASN A 209 28.66 6.32 7.06
C ASN A 209 27.64 5.62 6.15
N LYS A 210 26.52 6.32 5.88
CA LYS A 210 25.39 5.87 5.06
C LYS A 210 25.09 6.87 3.95
N SER A 211 24.31 6.43 2.96
CA SER A 211 23.67 7.34 2.02
C SER A 211 22.39 7.93 2.61
N VAL A 212 21.87 9.01 2.03
CA VAL A 212 20.60 9.62 2.49
C VAL A 212 19.44 8.63 2.46
N PRO A 213 19.25 7.78 1.45
CA PRO A 213 18.20 6.76 1.46
C PRO A 213 18.36 5.68 2.54
N GLN A 214 19.59 5.38 2.94
CA GLN A 214 19.90 4.41 4.02
C GLN A 214 19.66 4.97 5.41
#